data_0f2ff3f7ae610365cb40a3bcbd7ac756
#
_entry.id   0f2ff3f7ae610365cb40a3bcbd7ac756
#
_cell.length_a   1.000
_cell.length_b   1.000
_cell.length_c   1.000
_cell.angle_alpha   90.00
_cell.angle_beta   90.00
_cell.angle_gamma   90.00
#
_symmetry.space_group_name_H-M   'P 1'
#
loop_
_entity.id
_entity.type
_entity.pdbx_description
1 polymer ?
#
loop_
_entity_poly.entity_id
_entity_poly.type
_entity_poly.pdbx_seq_one_letter_code
_entity_poly.pdbx_strand_id
1 'polypeptide(L)'
;MYCDFPAYQNLQDYYETYVYALVQEIDLWVFEHPESTSKAIDTIYFGGGTPTELSIQQLQMILDKIKNTFTISDDCHMTIESNPGEVDLSYLTKLVKLGFNRISFGVQTFDDKALTLLHRSHNGEQAKQAVYDAKEAGFTDINIDLIYGLPRQTLEDIQHNLDIVKDLPINHISTYGLQVEVGTYLYHLVQKNLISIPSETIDESMYDTMMEGLKDLGFERYEISNFAKANSYSRHNLKYWHYIDYLGFGAGAHSFYDGVRRSNNRNVMPYIQSVDRYIMPTIDTETITLERAQEDFCFLALRTKWGLDERKFEDKFGVSIHDLFATTLEDLVSKGLLEYQNASYHLTAEGAKHGNLSLIHISEPTRRVVI
;
A
#
# COMPACT_ATOMS: atom_id res chain seq x y z
N MET A 1 -2.52 11.98 -13.04
CA MET A 1 -3.84 12.41 -13.50
C MET A 1 -4.96 12.12 -12.49
N TYR A 2 -5.01 10.92 -11.89
CA TYR A 2 -6.00 10.47 -10.91
C TYR A 2 -5.40 10.26 -9.50
N CYS A 3 -4.10 10.10 -9.40
CA CYS A 3 -3.37 9.80 -8.17
C CYS A 3 -3.07 11.09 -7.39
N ASP A 4 -3.27 11.07 -6.07
CA ASP A 4 -2.95 12.16 -5.14
C ASP A 4 -1.51 12.07 -4.59
N PHE A 5 -0.77 11.02 -4.93
CA PHE A 5 0.63 10.93 -4.53
C PHE A 5 1.46 12.02 -5.23
N PRO A 6 2.40 12.65 -4.52
CA PRO A 6 3.27 13.66 -5.09
C PRO A 6 4.12 13.04 -6.20
N ALA A 7 3.79 13.40 -7.45
CA ALA A 7 4.59 13.05 -8.62
C ALA A 7 5.15 14.32 -9.23
N TYR A 8 6.45 14.41 -9.34
CA TYR A 8 7.16 15.56 -9.87
C TYR A 8 7.79 15.21 -11.21
N GLN A 9 7.58 16.05 -12.21
CA GLN A 9 8.25 15.92 -13.50
C GLN A 9 9.58 16.71 -13.49
N ASN A 10 10.55 16.25 -14.28
CA ASN A 10 11.84 16.93 -14.51
C ASN A 10 12.71 17.08 -13.25
N LEU A 11 12.74 16.07 -12.38
CA LEU A 11 13.61 16.03 -11.21
C LEU A 11 14.83 15.10 -11.36
N GLN A 12 15.11 14.61 -12.57
CA GLN A 12 16.22 13.68 -12.83
C GLN A 12 17.58 14.24 -12.35
N ASP A 13 17.80 15.55 -12.51
CA ASP A 13 19.02 16.23 -12.06
C ASP A 13 19.20 16.20 -10.52
N TYR A 14 18.13 15.91 -9.79
CA TYR A 14 18.14 15.85 -8.31
C TYR A 14 18.21 14.44 -7.75
N TYR A 15 18.14 13.38 -8.59
CA TYR A 15 18.11 12.00 -8.08
C TYR A 15 19.32 11.66 -7.23
N GLU A 16 20.52 12.07 -7.65
CA GLU A 16 21.74 11.84 -6.87
C GLU A 16 21.70 12.55 -5.54
N THR A 17 21.38 13.85 -5.52
CA THR A 17 21.26 14.65 -4.29
C THR A 17 20.18 14.11 -3.37
N TYR A 18 19.04 13.66 -3.92
CA TYR A 18 17.97 13.05 -3.16
C TYR A 18 18.39 11.74 -2.49
N VAL A 19 19.12 10.88 -3.21
CA VAL A 19 19.62 9.61 -2.66
C VAL A 19 20.63 9.87 -1.53
N TYR A 20 21.53 10.85 -1.69
CA TYR A 20 22.43 11.27 -0.60
C TYR A 20 21.66 11.78 0.62
N ALA A 21 20.64 12.60 0.41
CA ALA A 21 19.79 13.10 1.51
C ALA A 21 19.08 11.94 2.21
N LEU A 22 18.53 10.97 1.47
CA LEU A 22 17.87 9.80 2.07
C LEU A 22 18.83 8.96 2.92
N VAL A 23 20.04 8.72 2.42
CA VAL A 23 21.10 8.01 3.18
C VAL A 23 21.48 8.78 4.46
N GLN A 24 21.58 10.10 4.38
CA GLN A 24 21.87 10.95 5.54
C GLN A 24 20.70 11.02 6.53
N GLU A 25 19.46 11.00 6.07
CA GLU A 25 18.27 10.93 6.93
C GLU A 25 18.30 9.68 7.82
N ILE A 26 18.72 8.52 7.29
CA ILE A 26 18.91 7.31 8.08
C ILE A 26 19.93 7.53 9.22
N ASP A 27 21.04 8.24 8.95
CA ASP A 27 22.00 8.58 10.01
C ASP A 27 21.42 9.48 11.07
N LEU A 28 20.67 10.51 10.67
CA LEU A 28 19.98 11.43 11.59
C LEU A 28 18.98 10.68 12.47
N TRP A 29 18.18 9.79 11.86
CA TRP A 29 17.23 8.97 12.60
C TRP A 29 17.92 8.13 13.68
N VAL A 30 18.97 7.40 13.30
CA VAL A 30 19.68 6.53 14.26
C VAL A 30 20.41 7.35 15.34
N PHE A 31 20.86 8.54 15.01
CA PHE A 31 21.44 9.45 16.01
C PHE A 31 20.40 9.87 17.06
N GLU A 32 19.16 10.15 16.65
CA GLU A 32 18.05 10.51 17.55
C GLU A 32 17.41 9.27 18.22
N HIS A 33 17.43 8.08 17.57
CA HIS A 33 16.77 6.87 17.99
C HIS A 33 17.71 5.63 17.88
N PRO A 34 18.82 5.58 18.65
CA PRO A 34 19.80 4.50 18.53
C PRO A 34 19.22 3.12 18.86
N GLU A 35 18.19 3.04 19.72
CA GLU A 35 17.48 1.81 20.07
C GLU A 35 16.75 1.19 18.88
N SER A 36 16.40 1.96 17.85
CA SER A 36 15.69 1.48 16.65
C SER A 36 16.50 0.42 15.88
N THR A 37 17.82 0.37 16.05
CA THR A 37 18.69 -0.62 15.41
C THR A 37 18.71 -1.98 16.11
N SER A 38 18.11 -2.09 17.29
CA SER A 38 18.13 -3.30 18.12
C SER A 38 17.23 -4.43 17.56
N LYS A 39 16.22 -4.10 16.76
CA LYS A 39 15.30 -5.05 16.16
C LYS A 39 15.74 -5.39 14.73
N ALA A 40 15.61 -6.67 14.36
CA ALA A 40 15.86 -7.08 12.99
C ALA A 40 14.75 -6.58 12.05
N ILE A 41 15.15 -6.09 10.88
CA ILE A 41 14.26 -5.67 9.79
C ILE A 41 13.88 -6.90 8.96
N ASP A 42 12.62 -7.21 8.89
CA ASP A 42 12.07 -8.35 8.14
C ASP A 42 11.33 -7.94 6.87
N THR A 43 11.11 -6.63 6.65
CA THR A 43 10.57 -6.09 5.41
C THR A 43 11.26 -4.79 5.02
N ILE A 44 11.55 -4.62 3.73
CA ILE A 44 12.01 -3.38 3.11
C ILE A 44 11.10 -3.09 1.93
N TYR A 45 10.58 -1.87 1.83
CA TYR A 45 9.65 -1.50 0.77
C TYR A 45 10.09 -0.18 0.12
N PHE A 46 10.36 -0.24 -1.18
CA PHE A 46 10.62 0.91 -2.02
C PHE A 46 9.34 1.25 -2.79
N GLY A 47 8.74 2.38 -2.46
CA GLY A 47 7.46 2.79 -3.04
C GLY A 47 7.28 4.30 -3.06
N GLY A 48 6.07 4.73 -3.42
CA GLY A 48 5.65 6.13 -3.45
C GLY A 48 5.45 6.67 -4.85
N GLY A 49 6.49 7.24 -5.48
CA GLY A 49 6.43 7.66 -6.87
C GLY A 49 6.72 6.50 -7.81
N THR A 50 7.93 6.47 -8.40
CA THR A 50 8.39 5.35 -9.22
C THR A 50 9.83 5.02 -8.84
N PRO A 51 10.07 4.16 -7.84
CA PRO A 51 11.42 3.86 -7.35
C PRO A 51 12.36 3.33 -8.43
N THR A 52 11.82 2.68 -9.47
CA THR A 52 12.58 2.13 -10.60
C THR A 52 13.10 3.20 -11.58
N GLU A 53 12.78 4.47 -11.39
CA GLU A 53 13.46 5.60 -12.05
C GLU A 53 14.91 5.77 -11.54
N LEU A 54 15.22 5.27 -10.34
CA LEU A 54 16.58 5.30 -9.82
C LEU A 54 17.45 4.25 -10.53
N SER A 55 18.71 4.61 -10.74
CA SER A 55 19.69 3.65 -11.26
C SER A 55 19.97 2.53 -10.24
N ILE A 56 20.46 1.40 -10.73
CA ILE A 56 20.87 0.26 -9.88
C ILE A 56 21.89 0.69 -8.82
N GLN A 57 22.82 1.60 -9.19
CA GLN A 57 23.84 2.12 -8.26
C GLN A 57 23.21 2.94 -7.14
N GLN A 58 22.21 3.76 -7.45
CA GLN A 58 21.48 4.55 -6.47
C GLN A 58 20.66 3.66 -5.51
N LEU A 59 19.94 2.66 -6.05
CA LEU A 59 19.24 1.68 -5.22
C LEU A 59 20.19 0.88 -4.33
N GLN A 60 21.35 0.48 -4.86
CA GLN A 60 22.38 -0.20 -4.09
C GLN A 60 22.90 0.67 -2.94
N MET A 61 23.18 1.97 -3.19
CA MET A 61 23.65 2.89 -2.17
C MET A 61 22.65 2.96 -0.98
N ILE A 62 21.35 3.04 -1.27
CA ILE A 62 20.30 3.05 -0.24
C ILE A 62 20.29 1.72 0.52
N LEU A 63 20.29 0.59 -0.21
CA LEU A 63 20.28 -0.74 0.41
C LEU A 63 21.54 -1.01 1.25
N ASP A 64 22.71 -0.60 0.78
CA ASP A 64 23.96 -0.75 1.53
C ASP A 64 23.90 0.06 2.83
N LYS A 65 23.34 1.28 2.77
CA LYS A 65 23.10 2.07 3.97
C LYS A 65 22.18 1.36 4.96
N ILE A 66 21.05 0.84 4.50
CA ILE A 66 20.10 0.10 5.35
C ILE A 66 20.78 -1.12 5.98
N LYS A 67 21.47 -1.94 5.16
CA LYS A 67 22.13 -3.17 5.60
C LYS A 67 23.30 -2.93 6.57
N ASN A 68 24.00 -1.79 6.43
CA ASN A 68 25.10 -1.41 7.33
C ASN A 68 24.58 -0.78 8.63
N THR A 69 23.34 -0.30 8.66
CA THR A 69 22.74 0.38 9.81
C THR A 69 21.88 -0.54 10.65
N PHE A 70 21.11 -1.43 10.02
CA PHE A 70 20.16 -2.32 10.67
C PHE A 70 20.52 -3.78 10.46
N THR A 71 20.17 -4.64 11.42
CA THR A 71 20.20 -6.09 11.21
C THR A 71 19.06 -6.50 10.29
N ILE A 72 19.37 -7.17 9.19
CA ILE A 72 18.37 -7.64 8.23
C ILE A 72 18.14 -9.14 8.45
N SER A 73 16.87 -9.55 8.54
CA SER A 73 16.50 -10.96 8.65
C SER A 73 16.86 -11.73 7.37
N ASP A 74 17.27 -12.97 7.50
CA ASP A 74 17.64 -13.84 6.36
C ASP A 74 16.46 -14.02 5.38
N ASP A 75 15.24 -13.99 5.87
CA ASP A 75 13.99 -14.10 5.11
C ASP A 75 13.34 -12.75 4.81
N CYS A 76 14.10 -11.66 4.81
CA CYS A 76 13.59 -10.31 4.59
C CYS A 76 12.81 -10.21 3.27
N HIS A 77 11.60 -9.67 3.35
CA HIS A 77 10.74 -9.44 2.19
C HIS A 77 11.01 -8.05 1.61
N MET A 78 11.77 -8.01 0.50
CA MET A 78 12.22 -6.78 -0.13
C MET A 78 11.38 -6.47 -1.36
N THR A 79 10.55 -5.44 -1.27
CA THR A 79 9.61 -5.02 -2.32
C THR A 79 10.10 -3.78 -3.05
N ILE A 80 9.86 -3.70 -4.35
CA ILE A 80 10.00 -2.50 -5.15
C ILE A 80 8.77 -2.29 -6.04
N GLU A 81 8.27 -1.05 -6.12
CA GLU A 81 7.23 -0.64 -7.06
C GLU A 81 7.81 -0.27 -8.42
N SER A 82 7.05 -0.51 -9.48
CA SER A 82 7.45 -0.20 -10.85
C SER A 82 6.24 0.07 -11.74
N ASN A 83 6.44 0.84 -12.79
CA ASN A 83 5.49 0.92 -13.90
C ASN A 83 5.85 -0.09 -14.99
N PRO A 84 4.88 -0.83 -15.55
CA PRO A 84 5.11 -1.63 -16.75
C PRO A 84 5.64 -0.77 -17.90
N GLY A 85 6.58 -1.30 -18.71
CA GLY A 85 7.17 -0.58 -19.85
C GLY A 85 8.31 0.37 -19.50
N GLU A 86 8.59 0.64 -18.23
CA GLU A 86 9.73 1.44 -17.78
C GLU A 86 10.96 0.57 -17.39
N VAL A 87 10.77 -0.73 -17.27
CA VAL A 87 11.81 -1.70 -16.90
C VAL A 87 11.91 -2.83 -17.91
N ASP A 88 13.11 -3.34 -18.12
CA ASP A 88 13.40 -4.48 -18.97
C ASP A 88 13.95 -5.66 -18.15
N LEU A 89 14.05 -6.84 -18.77
CA LEU A 89 14.58 -8.06 -18.14
C LEU A 89 15.99 -7.84 -17.55
N SER A 90 16.84 -7.04 -18.20
CA SER A 90 18.19 -6.75 -17.71
C SER A 90 18.18 -5.96 -16.41
N TYR A 91 17.32 -4.93 -16.33
CA TYR A 91 17.16 -4.12 -15.13
C TYR A 91 16.53 -4.96 -13.99
N LEU A 92 15.47 -5.71 -14.28
CA LEU A 92 14.80 -6.60 -13.32
C LEU A 92 15.76 -7.67 -12.76
N THR A 93 16.61 -8.26 -13.60
CA THR A 93 17.65 -9.21 -13.16
C THR A 93 18.64 -8.57 -12.19
N LYS A 94 18.99 -7.30 -12.38
CA LYS A 94 19.86 -6.56 -11.45
C LYS A 94 19.17 -6.26 -10.13
N LEU A 95 17.86 -5.97 -10.13
CA LEU A 95 17.08 -5.80 -8.91
C LEU A 95 17.08 -7.08 -8.07
N VAL A 96 16.86 -8.25 -8.68
CA VAL A 96 16.94 -9.54 -7.99
C VAL A 96 18.32 -9.77 -7.38
N LYS A 97 19.41 -9.41 -8.10
CA LYS A 97 20.78 -9.49 -7.56
C LYS A 97 21.05 -8.54 -6.39
N LEU A 98 20.36 -7.42 -6.29
CA LEU A 98 20.40 -6.53 -5.11
C LEU A 98 19.69 -7.13 -3.88
N GLY A 99 18.82 -8.14 -4.10
CA GLY A 99 18.08 -8.84 -3.07
C GLY A 99 16.57 -8.56 -3.09
N PHE A 100 16.06 -7.78 -4.05
CA PHE A 100 14.61 -7.64 -4.22
C PHE A 100 14.00 -9.00 -4.59
N ASN A 101 13.01 -9.44 -3.83
CA ASN A 101 12.32 -10.71 -4.05
C ASN A 101 10.83 -10.53 -4.37
N ARG A 102 10.30 -9.32 -4.19
CA ARG A 102 8.94 -8.92 -4.56
C ARG A 102 8.94 -7.67 -5.42
N ILE A 103 8.08 -7.66 -6.46
CA ILE A 103 7.82 -6.49 -7.30
C ILE A 103 6.32 -6.21 -7.38
N SER A 104 5.95 -4.92 -7.39
CA SER A 104 4.58 -4.47 -7.57
C SER A 104 4.47 -3.61 -8.82
N PHE A 105 3.68 -4.06 -9.80
CA PHE A 105 3.45 -3.33 -11.03
C PHE A 105 2.14 -2.56 -11.01
N GLY A 106 2.20 -1.25 -11.21
CA GLY A 106 1.02 -0.40 -11.40
C GLY A 106 0.39 -0.60 -12.79
N VAL A 107 -0.24 -1.75 -13.03
CA VAL A 107 -0.89 -2.11 -14.29
C VAL A 107 -2.16 -1.32 -14.52
N GLN A 108 -2.99 -1.17 -13.51
CA GLN A 108 -4.28 -0.48 -13.44
C GLN A 108 -5.40 -1.20 -14.23
N THR A 109 -5.18 -1.55 -15.48
CA THR A 109 -6.06 -2.31 -16.36
C THR A 109 -5.27 -2.80 -17.57
N PHE A 110 -5.83 -3.76 -18.33
CA PHE A 110 -5.27 -4.20 -19.61
C PHE A 110 -5.98 -3.56 -20.82
N ASP A 111 -6.96 -2.66 -20.60
CA ASP A 111 -7.60 -1.90 -21.68
C ASP A 111 -6.75 -0.67 -22.06
N ASP A 112 -6.24 -0.66 -23.30
CA ASP A 112 -5.38 0.40 -23.83
C ASP A 112 -6.07 1.77 -23.89
N LYS A 113 -7.40 1.81 -24.07
CA LYS A 113 -8.15 3.06 -24.10
C LYS A 113 -8.25 3.67 -22.70
N ALA A 114 -8.50 2.84 -21.69
CA ALA A 114 -8.50 3.28 -20.31
C ALA A 114 -7.10 3.69 -19.86
N LEU A 115 -6.04 2.95 -20.21
CA LEU A 115 -4.66 3.34 -19.94
C LEU A 115 -4.30 4.68 -20.56
N THR A 116 -4.68 4.91 -21.82
CA THR A 116 -4.49 6.21 -22.50
C THR A 116 -5.23 7.33 -21.75
N LEU A 117 -6.47 7.08 -21.32
CA LEU A 117 -7.28 8.06 -20.58
C LEU A 117 -6.62 8.40 -19.23
N LEU A 118 -6.01 7.42 -18.56
CA LEU A 118 -5.28 7.58 -17.31
C LEU A 118 -3.90 8.20 -17.50
N HIS A 119 -3.48 8.50 -18.72
CA HIS A 119 -2.14 8.98 -19.09
C HIS A 119 -1.02 8.02 -18.63
N ARG A 120 -1.27 6.70 -18.74
CA ARG A 120 -0.23 5.70 -18.47
C ARG A 120 0.72 5.61 -19.67
N SER A 121 2.00 5.37 -19.38
CA SER A 121 3.07 5.26 -20.38
C SER A 121 3.13 3.88 -21.06
N HIS A 122 2.39 2.90 -20.54
CA HIS A 122 2.37 1.52 -21.05
C HIS A 122 1.00 1.15 -21.62
N ASN A 123 0.98 0.06 -22.39
CA ASN A 123 -0.23 -0.62 -22.88
C ASN A 123 -0.37 -2.00 -22.24
N GLY A 124 -1.49 -2.70 -22.50
CA GLY A 124 -1.80 -4.01 -21.93
C GLY A 124 -0.75 -5.10 -22.27
N GLU A 125 -0.18 -5.09 -23.49
CA GLU A 125 0.87 -6.03 -23.86
C GLU A 125 2.18 -5.78 -23.12
N GLN A 126 2.57 -4.52 -22.94
CA GLN A 126 3.74 -4.15 -22.14
C GLN A 126 3.54 -4.54 -20.66
N ALA A 127 2.31 -4.42 -20.13
CA ALA A 127 2.00 -4.85 -18.77
C ALA A 127 2.19 -6.38 -18.61
N LYS A 128 1.68 -7.17 -19.55
CA LYS A 128 1.90 -8.63 -19.55
C LYS A 128 3.37 -8.99 -19.68
N GLN A 129 4.10 -8.36 -20.61
CA GLN A 129 5.51 -8.62 -20.80
C GLN A 129 6.34 -8.32 -19.55
N ALA A 130 6.07 -7.20 -18.87
CA ALA A 130 6.77 -6.84 -17.63
C ALA A 130 6.60 -7.92 -16.53
N VAL A 131 5.42 -8.53 -16.43
CA VAL A 131 5.17 -9.64 -15.49
C VAL A 131 5.97 -10.88 -15.87
N TYR A 132 6.02 -11.25 -17.16
CA TYR A 132 6.82 -12.39 -17.62
C TYR A 132 8.34 -12.13 -17.43
N ASP A 133 8.81 -10.94 -17.74
CA ASP A 133 10.20 -10.54 -17.53
C ASP A 133 10.59 -10.58 -16.04
N ALA A 134 9.70 -10.14 -15.14
CA ALA A 134 9.92 -10.25 -13.69
C ALA A 134 10.02 -11.72 -13.24
N LYS A 135 9.17 -12.59 -13.78
CA LYS A 135 9.24 -14.03 -13.49
C LYS A 135 10.53 -14.64 -13.98
N GLU A 136 10.96 -14.30 -15.21
CA GLU A 136 12.23 -14.77 -15.82
C GLU A 136 13.44 -14.22 -15.05
N ALA A 137 13.39 -12.96 -14.59
CA ALA A 137 14.44 -12.34 -13.78
C ALA A 137 14.64 -13.03 -12.42
N GLY A 138 13.63 -13.77 -11.92
CA GLY A 138 13.72 -14.54 -10.68
C GLY A 138 12.94 -13.95 -9.49
N PHE A 139 12.07 -12.97 -9.70
CA PHE A 139 11.16 -12.54 -8.62
C PHE A 139 10.27 -13.70 -8.17
N THR A 140 10.19 -13.89 -6.84
CA THR A 140 9.36 -14.95 -6.22
C THR A 140 7.93 -14.47 -6.03
N ASP A 141 7.75 -13.19 -5.69
CA ASP A 141 6.47 -12.54 -5.46
C ASP A 141 6.25 -11.42 -6.48
N ILE A 142 5.21 -11.56 -7.28
CA ILE A 142 4.84 -10.58 -8.30
C ILE A 142 3.41 -10.12 -8.04
N ASN A 143 3.27 -8.82 -7.76
CA ASN A 143 2.00 -8.15 -7.61
C ASN A 143 1.67 -7.32 -8.85
N ILE A 144 0.39 -7.25 -9.17
CA ILE A 144 -0.17 -6.23 -10.06
C ILE A 144 -1.25 -5.44 -9.34
N ASP A 145 -1.29 -4.14 -9.60
CA ASP A 145 -2.36 -3.27 -9.13
C ASP A 145 -3.40 -3.12 -10.23
N LEU A 146 -4.68 -3.35 -9.90
CA LEU A 146 -5.82 -3.16 -10.79
C LEU A 146 -6.79 -2.14 -10.21
N ILE A 147 -7.44 -1.38 -11.07
CA ILE A 147 -8.49 -0.41 -10.70
C ILE A 147 -9.79 -0.77 -11.38
N TYR A 148 -10.87 -0.88 -10.61
CA TYR A 148 -12.24 -0.93 -11.12
C TYR A 148 -12.94 0.43 -10.94
N GLY A 149 -14.07 0.63 -11.60
CA GLY A 149 -14.77 1.91 -11.57
C GLY A 149 -14.13 2.99 -12.45
N LEU A 150 -13.24 2.62 -13.38
CA LEU A 150 -12.61 3.56 -14.30
C LEU A 150 -13.66 4.22 -15.22
N PRO A 151 -13.42 5.48 -15.68
CA PRO A 151 -14.31 6.13 -16.61
C PRO A 151 -14.59 5.28 -17.85
N ARG A 152 -15.86 5.07 -18.16
CA ARG A 152 -16.36 4.25 -19.28
C ARG A 152 -16.05 2.74 -19.18
N GLN A 153 -15.51 2.28 -18.08
CA GLN A 153 -15.28 0.85 -17.85
C GLN A 153 -16.61 0.10 -17.78
N THR A 154 -16.64 -1.11 -18.29
CA THR A 154 -17.80 -2.01 -18.32
C THR A 154 -17.51 -3.28 -17.52
N LEU A 155 -18.54 -4.09 -17.27
CA LEU A 155 -18.37 -5.42 -16.65
C LEU A 155 -17.56 -6.36 -17.55
N GLU A 156 -17.68 -6.23 -18.87
CA GLU A 156 -16.90 -6.97 -19.85
C GLU A 156 -15.41 -6.63 -19.74
N ASP A 157 -15.05 -5.37 -19.44
CA ASP A 157 -13.65 -4.97 -19.23
C ASP A 157 -13.10 -5.59 -17.95
N ILE A 158 -13.89 -5.69 -16.88
CA ILE A 158 -13.51 -6.41 -15.65
C ILE A 158 -13.26 -7.88 -15.96
N GLN A 159 -14.18 -8.54 -16.68
CA GLN A 159 -14.01 -9.94 -17.08
C GLN A 159 -12.77 -10.14 -17.96
N HIS A 160 -12.52 -9.24 -18.89
CA HIS A 160 -11.31 -9.27 -19.73
C HIS A 160 -10.03 -9.18 -18.89
N ASN A 161 -9.97 -8.30 -17.87
CA ASN A 161 -8.85 -8.24 -16.96
C ASN A 161 -8.65 -9.56 -16.21
N LEU A 162 -9.74 -10.19 -15.71
CA LEU A 162 -9.68 -11.47 -15.03
C LEU A 162 -9.21 -12.61 -15.95
N ASP A 163 -9.64 -12.62 -17.21
CA ASP A 163 -9.23 -13.62 -18.21
C ASP A 163 -7.71 -13.53 -18.47
N ILE A 164 -7.14 -12.33 -18.51
CA ILE A 164 -5.69 -12.13 -18.63
C ILE A 164 -4.95 -12.56 -17.35
N VAL A 165 -5.45 -12.17 -16.19
CA VAL A 165 -4.87 -12.50 -14.87
C VAL A 165 -4.71 -14.01 -14.69
N LYS A 166 -5.65 -14.81 -15.21
CA LYS A 166 -5.65 -16.27 -15.14
C LYS A 166 -4.35 -16.89 -15.64
N ASP A 167 -3.77 -16.33 -16.70
CA ASP A 167 -2.61 -16.88 -17.40
C ASP A 167 -1.28 -16.23 -16.95
N LEU A 168 -1.35 -15.17 -16.15
CA LEU A 168 -0.14 -14.47 -15.67
C LEU A 168 0.53 -15.22 -14.50
N PRO A 169 1.88 -15.27 -14.46
CA PRO A 169 2.63 -15.88 -13.38
C PRO A 169 2.72 -14.99 -12.13
N ILE A 170 1.59 -14.48 -11.67
CA ILE A 170 1.46 -13.64 -10.48
C ILE A 170 0.91 -14.42 -9.30
N ASN A 171 1.20 -13.97 -8.11
CA ASN A 171 0.73 -14.57 -6.86
C ASN A 171 0.09 -13.56 -5.89
N HIS A 172 0.03 -12.29 -6.29
CA HIS A 172 -0.59 -11.22 -5.51
C HIS A 172 -1.28 -10.22 -6.44
N ILE A 173 -2.41 -9.65 -5.99
CA ILE A 173 -3.16 -8.61 -6.69
C ILE A 173 -3.63 -7.59 -5.67
N SER A 174 -3.38 -6.31 -5.94
CA SER A 174 -4.05 -5.21 -5.28
C SER A 174 -5.17 -4.70 -6.19
N THR A 175 -6.39 -4.55 -5.67
CA THR A 175 -7.51 -4.02 -6.45
C THR A 175 -8.18 -2.88 -5.70
N TYR A 176 -8.35 -1.76 -6.40
CA TYR A 176 -8.86 -0.51 -5.83
C TYR A 176 -10.06 -0.02 -6.63
N GLY A 177 -11.11 0.43 -5.93
CA GLY A 177 -12.14 1.27 -6.56
C GLY A 177 -11.56 2.65 -6.89
N LEU A 178 -11.85 3.16 -8.08
CA LEU A 178 -11.41 4.50 -8.46
C LEU A 178 -11.99 5.54 -7.51
N GLN A 179 -11.13 6.27 -6.83
CA GLN A 179 -11.51 7.47 -6.08
C GLN A 179 -11.19 8.73 -6.89
N VAL A 180 -12.16 9.64 -6.98
CA VAL A 180 -11.99 10.91 -7.68
C VAL A 180 -11.55 11.96 -6.68
N GLU A 181 -10.24 12.03 -6.47
CA GLU A 181 -9.65 12.93 -5.47
C GLU A 181 -9.69 14.40 -5.89
N VAL A 182 -10.08 15.26 -4.94
CA VAL A 182 -10.15 16.71 -5.12
C VAL A 182 -8.77 17.26 -5.49
N GLY A 183 -8.72 18.11 -6.51
CA GLY A 183 -7.46 18.71 -6.99
C GLY A 183 -6.77 17.91 -8.09
N THR A 184 -7.20 16.67 -8.38
CA THR A 184 -6.68 15.91 -9.52
C THR A 184 -7.27 16.41 -10.85
N TYR A 185 -6.59 16.14 -11.95
CA TYR A 185 -7.10 16.47 -13.28
C TYR A 185 -8.39 15.70 -13.60
N LEU A 186 -8.48 14.43 -13.17
CA LEU A 186 -9.70 13.63 -13.29
C LEU A 186 -10.88 14.29 -12.58
N TYR A 187 -10.69 14.80 -11.36
CA TYR A 187 -11.71 15.53 -10.63
C TYR A 187 -12.26 16.72 -11.46
N HIS A 188 -11.38 17.51 -12.08
CA HIS A 188 -11.79 18.62 -12.91
C HIS A 188 -12.57 18.19 -14.15
N LEU A 189 -12.22 17.07 -14.78
CA LEU A 189 -12.94 16.52 -15.93
C LEU A 189 -14.34 16.04 -15.54
N VAL A 190 -14.48 15.37 -14.41
CA VAL A 190 -15.77 14.90 -13.88
C VAL A 190 -16.66 16.09 -13.51
N GLN A 191 -16.12 17.07 -12.78
CA GLN A 191 -16.88 18.27 -12.39
C GLN A 191 -17.39 19.09 -13.59
N LYS A 192 -16.66 19.06 -14.70
CA LYS A 192 -17.07 19.72 -15.95
C LYS A 192 -17.97 18.85 -16.84
N ASN A 193 -18.38 17.67 -16.38
CA ASN A 193 -19.14 16.68 -17.14
C ASN A 193 -18.48 16.30 -18.50
N LEU A 194 -17.16 16.37 -18.59
CA LEU A 194 -16.39 15.94 -19.76
C LEU A 194 -16.11 14.42 -19.74
N ILE A 195 -16.09 13.84 -18.56
CA ILE A 195 -15.95 12.40 -18.33
C ILE A 195 -16.98 11.98 -17.27
N SER A 196 -17.62 10.82 -17.48
CA SER A 196 -18.51 10.18 -16.52
C SER A 196 -17.82 8.98 -15.91
N ILE A 197 -17.96 8.80 -14.60
CA ILE A 197 -17.64 7.56 -13.87
C ILE A 197 -18.87 6.66 -13.88
N PRO A 198 -18.70 5.33 -13.67
CA PRO A 198 -19.81 4.41 -13.47
C PRO A 198 -20.77 4.88 -12.37
N SER A 199 -22.05 4.51 -12.48
CA SER A 199 -22.99 4.71 -11.37
C SER A 199 -22.64 3.78 -10.21
N GLU A 200 -23.09 4.13 -9.00
CA GLU A 200 -22.89 3.33 -7.79
C GLU A 200 -23.30 1.86 -7.99
N THR A 201 -24.45 1.59 -8.61
CA THR A 201 -24.92 0.22 -8.91
C THR A 201 -23.97 -0.53 -9.86
N ILE A 202 -23.40 0.16 -10.85
CA ILE A 202 -22.43 -0.46 -11.76
C ILE A 202 -21.11 -0.70 -11.04
N ASP A 203 -20.67 0.24 -10.23
CA ASP A 203 -19.44 0.13 -9.44
C ASP A 203 -19.52 -1.05 -8.44
N GLU A 204 -20.64 -1.21 -7.73
CA GLU A 204 -20.90 -2.37 -6.90
C GLU A 204 -20.87 -3.69 -7.69
N SER A 205 -21.47 -3.71 -8.89
CA SER A 205 -21.43 -4.89 -9.76
C SER A 205 -20.02 -5.22 -10.24
N MET A 206 -19.19 -4.20 -10.52
CA MET A 206 -17.78 -4.37 -10.87
C MET A 206 -16.98 -4.92 -9.69
N TYR A 207 -17.24 -4.38 -8.48
CA TYR A 207 -16.64 -4.89 -7.25
C TYR A 207 -16.98 -6.37 -7.06
N ASP A 208 -18.25 -6.74 -7.09
CA ASP A 208 -18.69 -8.12 -6.87
C ASP A 208 -18.07 -9.06 -7.93
N THR A 209 -18.07 -8.66 -9.22
CA THR A 209 -17.45 -9.43 -10.32
C THR A 209 -15.95 -9.64 -10.10
N MET A 210 -15.24 -8.57 -9.67
CA MET A 210 -13.81 -8.65 -9.38
C MET A 210 -13.54 -9.60 -8.20
N MET A 211 -14.31 -9.46 -7.10
CA MET A 211 -14.14 -10.29 -5.89
C MET A 211 -14.37 -11.77 -6.18
N GLU A 212 -15.46 -12.11 -6.87
CA GLU A 212 -15.79 -13.49 -7.23
C GLU A 212 -14.77 -14.06 -8.21
N GLY A 213 -14.43 -13.31 -9.25
CA GLY A 213 -13.47 -13.75 -10.26
C GLY A 213 -12.07 -14.02 -9.69
N LEU A 214 -11.56 -13.17 -8.82
CA LEU A 214 -10.27 -13.40 -8.16
C LEU A 214 -10.30 -14.63 -7.25
N LYS A 215 -11.38 -14.84 -6.52
CA LYS A 215 -11.58 -16.04 -5.70
C LYS A 215 -11.58 -17.32 -6.57
N ASP A 216 -12.27 -17.30 -7.69
CA ASP A 216 -12.33 -18.45 -8.63
C ASP A 216 -10.96 -18.75 -9.26
N LEU A 217 -10.11 -17.74 -9.41
CA LEU A 217 -8.72 -17.86 -9.85
C LEU A 217 -7.75 -18.30 -8.73
N GLY A 218 -8.27 -18.57 -7.52
CA GLY A 218 -7.50 -19.06 -6.37
C GLY A 218 -6.75 -17.98 -5.60
N PHE A 219 -7.13 -16.72 -5.74
CA PHE A 219 -6.64 -15.64 -4.89
C PHE A 219 -7.55 -15.48 -3.67
N GLU A 220 -6.95 -15.58 -2.49
CA GLU A 220 -7.64 -15.33 -1.24
C GLU A 220 -7.54 -13.84 -0.90
N ARG A 221 -8.68 -13.21 -0.62
CA ARG A 221 -8.71 -11.87 -0.05
C ARG A 221 -8.20 -11.92 1.40
N TYR A 222 -7.10 -11.26 1.71
CA TYR A 222 -6.56 -11.26 3.06
C TYR A 222 -6.69 -9.90 3.78
N GLU A 223 -6.98 -8.84 3.04
CA GLU A 223 -7.42 -7.54 3.56
C GLU A 223 -8.31 -6.84 2.52
N ILE A 224 -8.76 -5.62 2.76
CA ILE A 224 -9.83 -4.97 1.99
C ILE A 224 -9.51 -4.89 0.49
N SER A 225 -8.26 -4.57 0.13
CA SER A 225 -7.84 -4.31 -1.25
C SER A 225 -6.89 -5.35 -1.83
N ASN A 226 -6.35 -6.25 -1.01
CA ASN A 226 -5.28 -7.15 -1.42
C ASN A 226 -5.68 -8.63 -1.39
N PHE A 227 -5.28 -9.32 -2.46
CA PHE A 227 -5.57 -10.72 -2.74
C PHE A 227 -4.26 -11.45 -3.02
N ALA A 228 -4.11 -12.66 -2.50
CA ALA A 228 -2.92 -13.45 -2.71
C ALA A 228 -3.23 -14.93 -2.87
N LYS A 229 -2.40 -15.63 -3.66
CA LYS A 229 -2.31 -17.08 -3.61
C LYS A 229 -1.67 -17.51 -2.29
N ALA A 230 -1.90 -18.73 -1.85
CA ALA A 230 -1.50 -19.22 -0.54
C ALA A 230 -0.08 -18.77 -0.12
N ASN A 231 0.02 -18.12 1.03
CA ASN A 231 1.24 -17.63 1.68
C ASN A 231 2.01 -16.50 0.96
N SER A 232 1.45 -15.88 -0.09
CA SER A 232 2.09 -14.76 -0.82
C SER A 232 1.55 -13.38 -0.37
N TYR A 233 1.24 -13.25 0.91
CA TYR A 233 0.76 -11.97 1.47
C TYR A 233 1.89 -10.92 1.47
N SER A 234 1.55 -9.66 1.22
CA SER A 234 2.49 -8.56 1.43
C SER A 234 2.82 -8.42 2.91
N ARG A 235 3.97 -8.97 3.33
CA ARG A 235 4.41 -8.91 4.74
C ARG A 235 4.56 -7.48 5.22
N HIS A 236 4.96 -6.56 4.33
CA HIS A 236 5.10 -5.15 4.64
C HIS A 236 3.74 -4.50 4.94
N ASN A 237 2.73 -4.69 4.06
CA ASN A 237 1.39 -4.14 4.29
C ASN A 237 0.77 -4.70 5.56
N LEU A 238 1.04 -5.97 5.89
CA LEU A 238 0.57 -6.57 7.14
C LEU A 238 1.13 -5.89 8.40
N LYS A 239 2.30 -5.20 8.33
CA LYS A 239 2.80 -4.41 9.47
C LYS A 239 1.81 -3.30 9.83
N TYR A 240 1.28 -2.61 8.86
CA TYR A 240 0.27 -1.56 9.08
C TYR A 240 -1.00 -2.12 9.70
N TRP A 241 -1.54 -3.20 9.11
CA TRP A 241 -2.77 -3.83 9.56
C TRP A 241 -2.67 -4.48 10.94
N HIS A 242 -1.49 -4.94 11.32
CA HIS A 242 -1.22 -5.52 12.64
C HIS A 242 -0.74 -4.49 13.67
N TYR A 243 -0.78 -3.20 13.33
CA TYR A 243 -0.37 -2.12 14.23
C TYR A 243 1.07 -2.31 14.75
N ILE A 244 2.01 -2.63 13.86
CA ILE A 244 3.43 -2.87 14.15
C ILE A 244 4.23 -1.62 13.75
N ASP A 245 5.27 -1.31 14.53
CA ASP A 245 6.21 -0.22 14.25
C ASP A 245 6.82 -0.36 12.84
N TYR A 246 6.96 0.75 12.14
CA TYR A 246 7.67 0.86 10.88
C TYR A 246 8.35 2.21 10.75
N LEU A 247 9.44 2.24 10.00
CA LEU A 247 10.20 3.44 9.68
C LEU A 247 10.03 3.78 8.21
N GLY A 248 9.76 5.05 7.91
CA GLY A 248 9.70 5.57 6.55
C GLY A 248 10.74 6.66 6.36
N PHE A 249 11.49 6.55 5.27
CA PHE A 249 12.53 7.51 4.87
C PHE A 249 12.24 8.06 3.49
N GLY A 250 12.58 9.31 3.25
CA GLY A 250 12.35 10.00 1.99
C GLY A 250 11.26 11.07 2.07
N ALA A 251 11.12 11.83 0.99
CA ALA A 251 10.12 12.89 0.89
C ALA A 251 8.70 12.30 0.92
N GLY A 252 7.85 12.81 1.81
CA GLY A 252 6.48 12.34 2.00
C GLY A 252 6.36 11.01 2.75
N ALA A 253 7.45 10.42 3.23
CA ALA A 253 7.42 9.18 3.98
C ALA A 253 6.74 9.37 5.34
N HIS A 254 6.06 8.32 5.79
CA HIS A 254 5.43 8.23 7.10
C HIS A 254 6.11 7.17 7.95
N SER A 255 6.20 7.39 9.24
CA SER A 255 6.69 6.42 10.23
C SER A 255 5.69 6.26 11.36
N PHE A 256 5.65 5.06 11.92
CA PHE A 256 5.02 4.79 13.21
C PHE A 256 6.03 4.02 14.07
N TYR A 257 6.53 4.67 15.10
CA TYR A 257 7.56 4.08 15.95
C TYR A 257 7.37 4.57 17.39
N ASP A 258 7.36 3.62 18.32
CA ASP A 258 7.20 3.86 19.77
C ASP A 258 6.00 4.75 20.10
N GLY A 259 4.83 4.44 19.52
CA GLY A 259 3.58 5.17 19.75
C GLY A 259 3.55 6.59 19.15
N VAL A 260 4.49 6.92 18.27
CA VAL A 260 4.55 8.24 17.62
C VAL A 260 4.45 8.08 16.11
N ARG A 261 3.49 8.76 15.49
CA ARG A 261 3.41 8.94 14.04
C ARG A 261 4.21 10.17 13.63
N ARG A 262 4.92 10.04 12.52
CA ARG A 262 5.67 11.15 11.91
C ARG A 262 5.44 11.18 10.42
N SER A 263 5.46 12.37 9.82
CA SER A 263 5.47 12.51 8.38
C SER A 263 6.54 13.49 7.93
N ASN A 264 7.23 13.14 6.86
CA ASN A 264 8.24 13.96 6.24
C ASN A 264 7.66 14.97 5.27
N ASN A 265 8.43 16.02 4.99
CA ASN A 265 8.06 17.00 3.97
C ASN A 265 7.82 16.31 2.62
N ARG A 266 6.64 16.51 2.05
CA ARG A 266 6.26 15.92 0.75
C ARG A 266 7.06 16.50 -0.42
N ASN A 267 7.52 17.75 -0.31
CA ASN A 267 8.27 18.43 -1.36
C ASN A 267 9.74 18.05 -1.31
N VAL A 268 10.26 17.56 -2.42
CA VAL A 268 11.63 17.03 -2.55
C VAL A 268 12.69 18.08 -2.18
N MET A 269 12.59 19.32 -2.65
CA MET A 269 13.59 20.34 -2.38
C MET A 269 13.66 20.77 -0.91
N PRO A 270 12.54 21.09 -0.23
CA PRO A 270 12.56 21.33 1.22
C PRO A 270 13.05 20.12 2.04
N TYR A 271 12.70 18.89 1.60
CA TYR A 271 13.22 17.66 2.21
C TYR A 271 14.75 17.63 2.15
N ILE A 272 15.36 17.75 0.97
CA ILE A 272 16.81 17.78 0.77
C ILE A 272 17.45 18.89 1.62
N GLN A 273 16.91 20.12 1.57
CA GLN A 273 17.45 21.25 2.31
C GLN A 273 17.42 21.07 3.83
N SER A 274 16.44 20.36 4.37
CA SER A 274 16.41 20.04 5.81
C SER A 274 17.52 19.07 6.17
N VAL A 275 17.66 18.01 5.42
CA VAL A 275 18.66 16.96 5.66
C VAL A 275 20.09 17.50 5.48
N ASP A 276 20.35 18.32 4.47
CA ASP A 276 21.65 18.98 4.24
C ASP A 276 22.09 19.87 5.42
N ARG A 277 21.11 20.35 6.20
CA ARG A 277 21.36 21.12 7.43
C ARG A 277 21.43 20.25 8.68
N TYR A 278 21.45 18.94 8.53
CA TYR A 278 21.40 17.98 9.65
C TYR A 278 20.13 18.13 10.50
N ILE A 279 19.00 18.44 9.88
CA ILE A 279 17.69 18.55 10.52
C ILE A 279 16.80 17.45 9.96
N MET A 280 16.14 16.69 10.85
CA MET A 280 15.12 15.71 10.40
C MET A 280 14.07 16.41 9.54
N PRO A 281 13.71 15.83 8.38
CA PRO A 281 12.77 16.45 7.43
C PRO A 281 11.30 16.33 7.87
N THR A 282 11.05 15.92 9.11
CA THR A 282 9.73 15.73 9.70
C THR A 282 8.98 17.04 9.82
N ILE A 283 7.76 17.10 9.31
CA ILE A 283 6.88 18.28 9.35
C ILE A 283 5.68 18.11 10.28
N ASP A 284 5.34 16.88 10.61
CA ASP A 284 4.24 16.58 11.52
C ASP A 284 4.62 15.42 12.45
N THR A 285 4.18 15.52 13.70
CA THR A 285 4.45 14.52 14.73
C THR A 285 3.23 14.42 15.63
N GLU A 286 2.67 13.21 15.76
CA GLU A 286 1.52 12.90 16.61
C GLU A 286 1.89 11.80 17.60
N THR A 287 1.87 12.11 18.89
CA THR A 287 1.95 11.08 19.94
C THR A 287 0.57 10.47 20.13
N ILE A 288 0.47 9.16 19.91
CA ILE A 288 -0.81 8.44 19.95
C ILE A 288 -1.19 8.16 21.41
N THR A 289 -2.38 8.61 21.84
CA THR A 289 -2.91 8.28 23.17
C THR A 289 -3.29 6.81 23.26
N LEU A 290 -3.39 6.28 24.48
CA LEU A 290 -3.80 4.88 24.68
C LEU A 290 -5.16 4.57 24.05
N GLU A 291 -6.14 5.45 24.26
CA GLU A 291 -7.48 5.30 23.68
C GLU A 291 -7.40 5.25 22.15
N ARG A 292 -6.64 6.18 21.55
CA ARG A 292 -6.46 6.21 20.10
C ARG A 292 -5.75 4.96 19.58
N ALA A 293 -4.76 4.44 20.31
CA ALA A 293 -4.06 3.21 19.96
C ALA A 293 -5.01 1.99 19.96
N GLN A 294 -5.94 1.93 20.93
CA GLN A 294 -6.95 0.88 21.04
C GLN A 294 -7.95 0.94 19.89
N GLU A 295 -8.44 2.13 19.53
CA GLU A 295 -9.33 2.35 18.38
C GLU A 295 -8.64 1.98 17.06
N ASP A 296 -7.42 2.48 16.83
CA ASP A 296 -6.64 2.19 15.63
C ASP A 296 -6.37 0.69 15.47
N PHE A 297 -6.03 0.00 16.57
CA PHE A 297 -5.84 -1.45 16.55
C PHE A 297 -7.10 -2.18 16.10
N CYS A 298 -8.27 -1.83 16.67
CA CYS A 298 -9.55 -2.42 16.29
C CYS A 298 -9.85 -2.16 14.80
N PHE A 299 -9.71 -0.92 14.37
CA PHE A 299 -9.96 -0.49 13.00
C PHE A 299 -9.09 -1.26 11.98
N LEU A 300 -7.79 -1.36 12.26
CA LEU A 300 -6.84 -2.01 11.35
C LEU A 300 -7.04 -3.53 11.34
N ALA A 301 -7.25 -4.16 12.49
CA ALA A 301 -7.47 -5.60 12.59
C ALA A 301 -8.73 -6.05 11.82
N LEU A 302 -9.84 -5.32 11.93
CA LEU A 302 -11.09 -5.61 11.23
C LEU A 302 -10.97 -5.54 9.70
N ARG A 303 -9.95 -4.84 9.16
CA ARG A 303 -9.70 -4.78 7.72
C ARG A 303 -9.07 -6.06 7.16
N THR A 304 -8.64 -6.97 8.02
CA THR A 304 -7.96 -8.21 7.64
C THR A 304 -8.87 -9.43 7.80
N LYS A 305 -8.57 -10.51 7.08
CA LYS A 305 -9.27 -11.80 7.20
C LYS A 305 -9.14 -12.43 8.59
N TRP A 306 -8.14 -12.04 9.37
CA TRP A 306 -7.95 -12.56 10.73
C TRP A 306 -8.87 -11.86 11.74
N GLY A 307 -9.42 -10.71 11.37
CA GLY A 307 -10.32 -9.95 12.22
C GLY A 307 -9.68 -9.41 13.49
N LEU A 308 -10.52 -8.97 14.39
CA LEU A 308 -10.16 -8.42 15.68
C LEU A 308 -10.20 -9.52 16.74
N ASP A 309 -9.02 -10.08 17.03
CA ASP A 309 -8.80 -11.15 18.02
C ASP A 309 -8.76 -10.57 19.45
N GLU A 310 -9.66 -11.03 20.32
CA GLU A 310 -9.79 -10.55 21.69
C GLU A 310 -8.51 -10.75 22.52
N ARG A 311 -7.81 -11.87 22.34
CA ARG A 311 -6.57 -12.19 23.08
C ARG A 311 -5.44 -11.28 22.66
N LYS A 312 -5.31 -11.02 21.34
CA LYS A 312 -4.28 -10.09 20.84
C LYS A 312 -4.51 -8.67 21.34
N PHE A 313 -5.79 -8.26 21.46
CA PHE A 313 -6.13 -6.97 22.06
C PHE A 313 -5.74 -6.92 23.53
N GLU A 314 -6.14 -7.93 24.32
CA GLU A 314 -5.83 -8.02 25.74
C GLU A 314 -4.32 -8.14 26.01
N ASP A 315 -3.61 -8.95 25.24
CA ASP A 315 -2.14 -9.09 25.32
C ASP A 315 -1.42 -7.76 25.07
N LYS A 316 -1.95 -6.93 24.15
CA LYS A 316 -1.35 -5.64 23.79
C LYS A 316 -1.67 -4.53 24.80
N PHE A 317 -2.89 -4.47 25.28
CA PHE A 317 -3.39 -3.32 26.06
C PHE A 317 -3.66 -3.64 27.54
N GLY A 318 -3.63 -4.91 27.95
CA GLY A 318 -3.82 -5.33 29.34
C GLY A 318 -5.25 -5.21 29.85
N VAL A 319 -6.23 -4.98 28.93
CA VAL A 319 -7.67 -4.83 29.26
C VAL A 319 -8.48 -5.63 28.25
N SER A 320 -9.66 -6.11 28.68
CA SER A 320 -10.58 -6.80 27.77
C SER A 320 -11.18 -5.80 26.77
N ILE A 321 -11.34 -6.21 25.52
CA ILE A 321 -12.02 -5.42 24.50
C ILE A 321 -13.47 -5.12 24.88
N HIS A 322 -14.12 -6.04 25.61
CA HIS A 322 -15.49 -5.87 26.07
C HIS A 322 -15.64 -4.80 27.15
N ASP A 323 -14.58 -4.51 27.92
CA ASP A 323 -14.62 -3.43 28.89
C ASP A 323 -14.72 -2.04 28.24
N LEU A 324 -14.28 -1.94 26.98
CA LEU A 324 -14.18 -0.68 26.25
C LEU A 324 -15.22 -0.57 25.12
N PHE A 325 -15.45 -1.62 24.36
CA PHE A 325 -16.18 -1.56 23.08
C PHE A 325 -17.38 -2.51 23.00
N ALA A 326 -17.83 -3.16 24.10
CA ALA A 326 -18.91 -4.14 24.08
C ALA A 326 -20.16 -3.64 23.32
N THR A 327 -20.67 -2.47 23.72
CA THR A 327 -21.90 -1.89 23.12
C THR A 327 -21.75 -1.64 21.63
N THR A 328 -20.58 -1.14 21.18
CA THR A 328 -20.31 -0.86 19.77
C THR A 328 -20.21 -2.15 18.96
N LEU A 329 -19.51 -3.15 19.49
CA LEU A 329 -19.35 -4.45 18.82
C LEU A 329 -20.69 -5.19 18.73
N GLU A 330 -21.49 -5.20 19.79
CA GLU A 330 -22.83 -5.80 19.80
C GLU A 330 -23.77 -5.11 18.80
N ASP A 331 -23.74 -3.78 18.71
CA ASP A 331 -24.51 -3.01 17.72
C ASP A 331 -24.11 -3.38 16.28
N LEU A 332 -22.81 -3.43 15.97
CA LEU A 332 -22.31 -3.80 14.66
C LEU A 332 -22.65 -5.25 14.27
N VAL A 333 -22.61 -6.19 15.23
CA VAL A 333 -23.05 -7.57 15.02
C VAL A 333 -24.56 -7.61 14.77
N SER A 334 -25.34 -6.87 15.56
CA SER A 334 -26.82 -6.82 15.40
C SER A 334 -27.26 -6.26 14.05
N LYS A 335 -26.45 -5.36 13.46
CA LYS A 335 -26.65 -4.79 12.12
C LYS A 335 -26.15 -5.70 10.99
N GLY A 336 -25.54 -6.85 11.30
CA GLY A 336 -24.99 -7.76 10.33
C GLY A 336 -23.71 -7.25 9.63
N LEU A 337 -23.06 -6.24 10.19
CA LEU A 337 -21.81 -5.70 9.66
C LEU A 337 -20.56 -6.45 10.17
N LEU A 338 -20.66 -6.99 11.37
CA LEU A 338 -19.67 -7.89 11.96
C LEU A 338 -20.28 -9.26 12.27
N GLU A 339 -19.44 -10.27 12.25
CA GLU A 339 -19.71 -11.59 12.80
C GLU A 339 -18.68 -11.93 13.88
N TYR A 340 -19.12 -12.66 14.89
CA TYR A 340 -18.25 -13.13 15.97
C TYR A 340 -18.03 -14.62 15.87
N GLN A 341 -16.78 -15.02 15.68
CA GLN A 341 -16.40 -16.41 15.51
C GLN A 341 -14.99 -16.66 16.11
N ASN A 342 -14.84 -17.75 16.87
CA ASN A 342 -13.55 -18.20 17.43
C ASN A 342 -12.80 -17.12 18.26
N ALA A 343 -13.53 -16.38 19.11
CA ALA A 343 -13.02 -15.24 19.89
C ALA A 343 -12.43 -14.11 19.05
N SER A 344 -12.98 -13.90 17.86
CA SER A 344 -12.61 -12.81 16.96
C SER A 344 -13.83 -12.22 16.29
N TYR A 345 -13.79 -10.91 16.03
CA TYR A 345 -14.77 -10.20 15.23
C TYR A 345 -14.27 -10.05 13.81
N HIS A 346 -15.10 -10.37 12.84
CA HIS A 346 -14.77 -10.28 11.40
C HIS A 346 -15.79 -9.42 10.67
N LEU A 347 -15.36 -8.68 9.64
CA LEU A 347 -16.31 -8.04 8.74
C LEU A 347 -17.09 -9.10 7.96
N THR A 348 -18.41 -8.94 7.90
CA THR A 348 -19.25 -9.69 6.95
C THR A 348 -19.01 -9.18 5.52
N ALA A 349 -19.55 -9.85 4.51
CA ALA A 349 -19.52 -9.35 3.13
C ALA A 349 -20.16 -7.95 3.02
N GLU A 350 -21.27 -7.72 3.73
CA GLU A 350 -21.93 -6.42 3.79
C GLU A 350 -21.08 -5.39 4.56
N GLY A 351 -20.51 -5.78 5.70
CA GLY A 351 -19.59 -4.93 6.46
C GLY A 351 -18.37 -4.51 5.66
N ALA A 352 -17.87 -5.38 4.81
CA ALA A 352 -16.72 -5.08 3.95
C ALA A 352 -17.05 -4.06 2.84
N LYS A 353 -18.26 -4.08 2.26
CA LYS A 353 -18.74 -3.07 1.30
C LYS A 353 -18.80 -1.67 1.94
N HIS A 354 -19.17 -1.62 3.19
CA HIS A 354 -19.26 -0.39 3.98
C HIS A 354 -18.04 -0.18 4.91
N GLY A 355 -16.94 -0.86 4.66
CA GLY A 355 -15.78 -0.92 5.56
C GLY A 355 -15.27 0.44 6.05
N ASN A 356 -15.34 1.48 5.21
CA ASN A 356 -15.01 2.84 5.63
C ASN A 356 -16.10 3.49 6.49
N LEU A 357 -17.37 3.13 6.31
CA LEU A 357 -18.51 3.69 7.06
C LEU A 357 -18.74 2.94 8.38
N SER A 358 -18.67 1.61 8.38
CA SER A 358 -18.89 0.78 9.56
C SER A 358 -17.77 0.93 10.60
N LEU A 359 -16.55 1.24 10.15
CA LEU A 359 -15.37 1.40 10.99
C LEU A 359 -15.22 2.83 11.55
N ILE A 360 -15.85 3.84 10.95
CA ILE A 360 -15.92 5.22 11.47
C ILE A 360 -16.64 5.27 12.84
N HIS A 361 -17.54 4.35 13.12
CA HIS A 361 -18.24 4.29 14.41
C HIS A 361 -17.38 3.76 15.58
N ILE A 362 -16.22 3.17 15.28
CA ILE A 362 -15.24 2.74 16.29
C ILE A 362 -14.23 3.87 16.56
N SER A 363 -13.95 4.71 15.56
CA SER A 363 -13.11 5.91 15.69
C SER A 363 -13.97 7.17 15.54
N GLU A 364 -13.87 8.12 16.45
CA GLU A 364 -14.63 9.39 16.36
C GLU A 364 -14.46 10.11 15.01
N PRO A 365 -15.52 10.86 14.56
CA PRO A 365 -15.71 11.27 13.15
C PRO A 365 -14.77 12.38 12.63
N THR A 366 -13.65 12.69 13.25
CA THR A 366 -12.92 13.94 12.95
C THR A 366 -11.55 13.81 12.29
N ARG A 367 -11.00 12.60 12.01
CA ARG A 367 -9.71 12.52 11.31
C ARG A 367 -9.66 11.37 10.31
N ARG A 368 -9.54 11.71 9.04
CA ARG A 368 -9.13 10.78 7.99
C ARG A 368 -7.74 10.23 8.32
N VAL A 369 -7.64 8.94 8.59
CA VAL A 369 -6.35 8.24 8.55
C VAL A 369 -5.96 8.21 7.08
N VAL A 370 -5.03 9.07 6.69
CA VAL A 370 -4.35 8.98 5.38
C VAL A 370 -3.31 7.89 5.56
N ILE A 371 -3.61 6.70 5.05
CA ILE A 371 -2.66 5.60 4.87
C ILE A 371 -2.02 5.73 3.50
#